data_7d5ec3901d153466f12e09c6a9b6f776
#
_entry.id   7d5ec3901d153466f12e09c6a9b6f776
#
_cell.length_a   1.000
_cell.length_b   1.000
_cell.length_c   1.000
_cell.angle_alpha   90.00
_cell.angle_beta   90.00
_cell.angle_gamma   90.00
#
_symmetry.space_group_name_H-M   'P 1'
#
loop_
_entity.id
_entity.type
_entity.pdbx_description
1 polymer ?
#
loop_
_entity_poly.entity_id
_entity_poly.type
_entity_poly.pdbx_seq_one_letter_code
_entity_poly.pdbx_strand_id
1 'polypeptide(L)'
;MMLLRAGSLAAHPAARWWILFGLWLVYGSFGLVVVSIAPLVAPIQQELSMSHTAIGSIMGAWQLVYIGAAIPCGMLLDRIGGRLALLLGVALVALSVLGRALAVDYFTFLLAVMVFGLGGPIISSGAPKMVAELFSGSQRGLAMGVYMTGPALGGVIALALTNSWLMPLLDMQWRWVMGVWAVCALLAGVIWMVIAWLYVPAATPVATNAARPSQLATMLELVRMPAVQVLLVMSTGVFLFNHGLNNWLVELLRHGGMSATTAGYWATLPTLVGIVASLVLPRLATPERRFLILGALCIAALLACVLLRFQDPVPLTAGLLVQGLARATLMTVLILTLVELPGIGEARAGVASGMFFSAAEIGGVLGPLGIGVMFDLSGGFDSSLNALAVVASLLALGCVVLKRLANAPQR
;
A
#
# COMPACT_ATOMS: atom_id res chain seq x y z
N MET A 1 -17.54 -39.55 -3.69
CA MET A 1 -18.59 -39.18 -2.72
C MET A 1 -18.32 -37.81 -2.02
N MET A 2 -17.25 -37.08 -2.31
CA MET A 2 -16.89 -35.79 -1.68
C MET A 2 -17.25 -34.55 -2.54
N LEU A 3 -17.59 -34.71 -3.81
CA LEU A 3 -17.84 -33.61 -4.78
C LEU A 3 -19.26 -33.01 -4.72
N LEU A 4 -20.23 -33.66 -4.08
CA LEU A 4 -21.63 -33.20 -4.03
C LEU A 4 -21.95 -32.27 -2.83
N ARG A 5 -21.01 -32.01 -1.90
CA ARG A 5 -21.24 -31.13 -0.75
C ARG A 5 -20.81 -29.68 -0.92
N ALA A 6 -19.97 -29.35 -1.90
CA ALA A 6 -19.45 -27.99 -2.09
C ALA A 6 -20.55 -26.96 -2.44
N GLY A 7 -21.56 -27.35 -3.25
CA GLY A 7 -22.65 -26.45 -3.65
C GLY A 7 -23.61 -26.08 -2.51
N SER A 8 -23.78 -26.95 -1.52
CA SER A 8 -24.69 -26.69 -0.39
C SER A 8 -24.07 -25.79 0.70
N LEU A 9 -22.74 -25.85 0.87
CA LEU A 9 -22.01 -25.02 1.83
C LEU A 9 -21.82 -23.58 1.33
N ALA A 10 -21.65 -23.39 0.02
CA ALA A 10 -21.55 -22.07 -0.59
C ALA A 10 -22.83 -21.22 -0.44
N ALA A 11 -24.00 -21.86 -0.32
CA ALA A 11 -25.29 -21.20 -0.10
C ALA A 11 -25.52 -20.75 1.36
N HIS A 12 -24.66 -21.15 2.32
CA HIS A 12 -24.84 -20.82 3.73
C HIS A 12 -24.49 -19.34 4.01
N PRO A 13 -25.34 -18.57 4.72
CA PRO A 13 -25.09 -17.14 4.98
C PRO A 13 -23.76 -16.85 5.67
N ALA A 14 -23.23 -17.79 6.47
CA ALA A 14 -21.92 -17.66 7.12
C ALA A 14 -20.73 -17.83 6.14
N ALA A 15 -20.90 -18.48 4.99
CA ALA A 15 -19.82 -18.76 4.04
C ALA A 15 -19.09 -17.50 3.59
N ARG A 16 -19.83 -16.42 3.33
CA ARG A 16 -19.27 -15.12 2.90
C ARG A 16 -18.33 -14.49 3.95
N TRP A 17 -18.60 -14.73 5.24
CA TRP A 17 -17.75 -14.21 6.31
C TRP A 17 -16.46 -15.02 6.45
N TRP A 18 -16.51 -16.35 6.22
CA TRP A 18 -15.31 -17.17 6.12
C TRP A 18 -14.45 -16.78 4.92
N ILE A 19 -15.07 -16.48 3.77
CA ILE A 19 -14.35 -15.98 2.60
C ILE A 19 -13.72 -14.62 2.92
N LEU A 20 -14.45 -13.71 3.58
CA LEU A 20 -13.92 -12.42 4.02
C LEU A 20 -12.71 -12.59 4.97
N PHE A 21 -12.79 -13.54 5.91
CA PHE A 21 -11.67 -13.84 6.80
C PHE A 21 -10.44 -14.35 6.03
N GLY A 22 -10.63 -15.25 5.06
CA GLY A 22 -9.54 -15.69 4.17
C GLY A 22 -8.93 -14.56 3.36
N LEU A 23 -9.77 -13.66 2.80
CA LEU A 23 -9.32 -12.45 2.11
C LEU A 23 -8.52 -11.52 3.04
N TRP A 24 -8.99 -11.35 4.27
CA TRP A 24 -8.32 -10.55 5.29
C TRP A 24 -6.94 -11.11 5.64
N LEU A 25 -6.79 -12.43 5.79
CA LEU A 25 -5.50 -13.09 6.04
C LEU A 25 -4.53 -12.91 4.86
N VAL A 26 -5.00 -13.13 3.63
CA VAL A 26 -4.20 -12.94 2.41
C VAL A 26 -3.72 -11.51 2.30
N TYR A 27 -4.62 -10.54 2.55
CA TYR A 27 -4.25 -9.13 2.47
C TYR A 27 -3.43 -8.67 3.69
N GLY A 28 -3.62 -9.32 4.83
CA GLY A 28 -2.75 -9.16 6.01
C GLY A 28 -1.31 -9.60 5.75
N SER A 29 -1.13 -10.76 5.11
CA SER A 29 0.20 -11.23 4.73
C SER A 29 0.88 -10.30 3.71
N PHE A 30 0.13 -9.72 2.78
CA PHE A 30 0.64 -8.67 1.87
C PHE A 30 1.20 -7.48 2.67
N GLY A 31 0.43 -6.92 3.60
CA GLY A 31 0.86 -5.78 4.41
C GLY A 31 2.06 -6.08 5.31
N LEU A 32 2.10 -7.28 5.89
CA LEU A 32 3.21 -7.77 6.68
C LEU A 32 4.51 -7.80 5.84
N VAL A 33 4.45 -8.38 4.64
CA VAL A 33 5.62 -8.55 3.76
C VAL A 33 6.09 -7.21 3.18
N VAL A 34 5.17 -6.29 2.86
CA VAL A 34 5.54 -4.91 2.43
C VAL A 34 6.42 -4.22 3.46
N VAL A 35 6.08 -4.35 4.74
CA VAL A 35 6.73 -3.61 5.82
C VAL A 35 7.94 -4.37 6.40
N SER A 36 8.10 -5.67 6.11
CA SER A 36 9.07 -6.56 6.75
C SER A 36 10.54 -6.12 6.66
N ILE A 37 10.92 -5.33 5.65
CA ILE A 37 12.29 -4.82 5.47
C ILE A 37 12.59 -3.68 6.43
N ALA A 38 11.62 -2.79 6.68
CA ALA A 38 11.83 -1.55 7.43
C ALA A 38 12.46 -1.74 8.83
N PRO A 39 12.05 -2.72 9.66
CA PRO A 39 12.69 -2.96 10.96
C PRO A 39 14.02 -3.70 10.85
N LEU A 40 14.42 -4.20 9.69
CA LEU A 40 15.63 -5.01 9.47
C LEU A 40 16.68 -4.31 8.60
N VAL A 41 16.52 -3.02 8.29
CA VAL A 41 17.46 -2.25 7.45
C VAL A 41 18.90 -2.40 7.93
N ALA A 42 19.17 -2.11 9.20
CA ALA A 42 20.54 -2.12 9.72
C ALA A 42 21.22 -3.51 9.67
N PRO A 43 20.62 -4.62 10.15
CA PRO A 43 21.26 -5.92 10.03
C PRO A 43 21.44 -6.38 8.58
N ILE A 44 20.51 -6.05 7.67
CA ILE A 44 20.65 -6.35 6.24
C ILE A 44 21.81 -5.55 5.63
N GLN A 45 21.89 -4.25 5.89
CA GLN A 45 22.97 -3.39 5.40
C GLN A 45 24.34 -3.88 5.89
N GLN A 46 24.42 -4.22 7.17
CA GLN A 46 25.67 -4.69 7.78
C GLN A 46 26.13 -6.01 7.16
N GLU A 47 25.25 -7.00 7.00
CA GLU A 47 25.62 -8.33 6.49
C GLU A 47 25.91 -8.31 4.98
N LEU A 48 25.09 -7.60 4.19
CA LEU A 48 25.21 -7.57 2.73
C LEU A 48 26.01 -6.36 2.22
N SER A 49 26.64 -5.57 3.12
CA SER A 49 27.47 -4.41 2.80
C SER A 49 26.77 -3.41 1.85
N MET A 50 25.49 -3.13 2.10
CA MET A 50 24.66 -2.26 1.27
C MET A 50 24.63 -0.82 1.79
N SER A 51 24.64 0.17 0.88
CA SER A 51 24.37 1.56 1.19
C SER A 51 22.86 1.80 1.42
N HIS A 52 22.50 2.96 1.96
CA HIS A 52 21.10 3.38 2.08
C HIS A 52 20.44 3.52 0.70
N THR A 53 21.18 3.97 -0.31
CA THR A 53 20.73 4.01 -1.71
C THR A 53 20.34 2.62 -2.21
N ALA A 54 21.17 1.60 -1.94
CA ALA A 54 20.90 0.23 -2.35
C ALA A 54 19.63 -0.30 -1.65
N ILE A 55 19.49 -0.11 -0.35
CA ILE A 55 18.27 -0.50 0.40
C ILE A 55 17.05 0.27 -0.10
N GLY A 56 17.15 1.58 -0.34
CA GLY A 56 16.06 2.40 -0.85
C GLY A 56 15.58 1.94 -2.22
N SER A 57 16.51 1.56 -3.12
CA SER A 57 16.18 1.00 -4.43
C SER A 57 15.47 -0.36 -4.32
N ILE A 58 15.89 -1.22 -3.40
CA ILE A 58 15.24 -2.50 -3.11
C ILE A 58 13.82 -2.27 -2.58
N MET A 59 13.64 -1.34 -1.63
CA MET A 59 12.31 -1.03 -1.07
C MET A 59 11.33 -0.50 -2.11
N GLY A 60 11.83 0.24 -3.13
CA GLY A 60 11.03 0.76 -4.24
C GLY A 60 10.82 -0.21 -5.40
N ALA A 61 11.55 -1.33 -5.44
CA ALA A 61 11.60 -2.20 -6.62
C ALA A 61 10.26 -2.88 -6.94
N TRP A 62 9.49 -3.25 -5.93
CA TRP A 62 8.21 -3.92 -6.16
C TRP A 62 7.17 -3.02 -6.83
N GLN A 63 7.18 -1.70 -6.54
CA GLN A 63 6.30 -0.74 -7.19
C GLN A 63 6.61 -0.60 -8.68
N LEU A 64 7.89 -0.64 -9.04
CA LEU A 64 8.29 -0.60 -10.45
C LEU A 64 7.69 -1.76 -11.24
N VAL A 65 7.76 -2.98 -10.68
CA VAL A 65 7.15 -4.16 -11.29
C VAL A 65 5.62 -4.06 -11.25
N TYR A 66 5.05 -3.57 -10.16
CA TYR A 66 3.61 -3.40 -10.00
C TYR A 66 3.00 -2.55 -11.12
N ILE A 67 3.64 -1.44 -11.51
CA ILE A 67 3.18 -0.57 -12.61
C ILE A 67 2.97 -1.38 -13.91
N GLY A 68 3.95 -2.20 -14.28
CA GLY A 68 3.87 -3.03 -15.49
C GLY A 68 2.94 -4.24 -15.34
N ALA A 69 2.85 -4.81 -14.14
CA ALA A 69 2.12 -6.04 -13.86
C ALA A 69 0.61 -5.81 -13.60
N ALA A 70 0.17 -4.61 -13.23
CA ALA A 70 -1.20 -4.35 -12.80
C ALA A 70 -2.25 -4.77 -13.85
N ILE A 71 -2.06 -4.40 -15.10
CA ILE A 71 -2.98 -4.75 -16.21
C ILE A 71 -2.95 -6.25 -16.50
N PRO A 72 -1.79 -6.90 -16.76
CA PRO A 72 -1.73 -8.35 -16.95
C PRO A 72 -2.33 -9.16 -15.79
N CYS A 73 -2.07 -8.74 -14.55
CA CYS A 73 -2.61 -9.39 -13.36
C CYS A 73 -4.13 -9.25 -13.25
N GLY A 74 -4.69 -8.09 -13.60
CA GLY A 74 -6.14 -7.89 -13.69
C GLY A 74 -6.77 -8.81 -14.75
N MET A 75 -6.15 -8.91 -15.93
CA MET A 75 -6.60 -9.85 -17.00
C MET A 75 -6.50 -11.32 -16.56
N LEU A 76 -5.45 -11.68 -15.83
CA LEU A 76 -5.28 -13.01 -15.26
C LEU A 76 -6.38 -13.31 -14.25
N LEU A 77 -6.65 -12.36 -13.32
CA LEU A 77 -7.73 -12.46 -12.35
C LEU A 77 -9.11 -12.70 -13.01
N ASP A 78 -9.38 -12.01 -14.13
CA ASP A 78 -10.62 -12.19 -14.88
C ASP A 78 -10.71 -13.57 -15.55
N ARG A 79 -9.58 -14.12 -16.00
CA ARG A 79 -9.52 -15.43 -16.69
C ARG A 79 -9.62 -16.62 -15.74
N ILE A 80 -8.85 -16.62 -14.65
CA ILE A 80 -8.76 -17.78 -13.75
C ILE A 80 -9.67 -17.65 -12.52
N GLY A 81 -10.30 -16.49 -12.33
CA GLY A 81 -11.20 -16.19 -11.21
C GLY A 81 -10.47 -15.92 -9.89
N GLY A 82 -11.18 -15.26 -8.95
CA GLY A 82 -10.60 -14.81 -7.69
C GLY A 82 -10.01 -15.92 -6.82
N ARG A 83 -10.60 -17.12 -6.88
CA ARG A 83 -10.12 -18.29 -6.10
C ARG A 83 -8.67 -18.65 -6.39
N LEU A 84 -8.33 -18.89 -7.65
CA LEU A 84 -6.99 -19.30 -8.08
C LEU A 84 -6.04 -18.11 -8.17
N ALA A 85 -6.54 -16.95 -8.60
CA ALA A 85 -5.73 -15.75 -8.70
C ALA A 85 -5.17 -15.33 -7.33
N LEU A 86 -5.99 -15.27 -6.28
CA LEU A 86 -5.52 -14.92 -4.95
C LEU A 86 -4.57 -15.97 -4.36
N LEU A 87 -4.77 -17.26 -4.66
CA LEU A 87 -3.82 -18.30 -4.28
C LEU A 87 -2.46 -18.08 -4.95
N LEU A 88 -2.45 -17.78 -6.25
CA LEU A 88 -1.22 -17.42 -6.97
C LEU A 88 -0.58 -16.16 -6.40
N GLY A 89 -1.38 -15.13 -6.11
CA GLY A 89 -0.90 -13.87 -5.53
C GLY A 89 -0.19 -14.09 -4.19
N VAL A 90 -0.80 -14.83 -3.27
CA VAL A 90 -0.19 -15.09 -1.95
C VAL A 90 1.02 -16.04 -2.06
N ALA A 91 1.02 -16.98 -3.00
CA ALA A 91 2.18 -17.82 -3.27
C ALA A 91 3.38 -17.00 -3.77
N LEU A 92 3.16 -16.02 -4.66
CA LEU A 92 4.20 -15.09 -5.11
C LEU A 92 4.70 -14.20 -3.96
N VAL A 93 3.81 -13.73 -3.08
CA VAL A 93 4.20 -12.98 -1.87
C VAL A 93 5.07 -13.84 -0.95
N ALA A 94 4.68 -15.10 -0.70
CA ALA A 94 5.47 -16.03 0.13
C ALA A 94 6.82 -16.34 -0.52
N LEU A 95 6.85 -16.58 -1.84
CA LEU A 95 8.08 -16.80 -2.61
C LEU A 95 9.03 -15.59 -2.53
N SER A 96 8.48 -14.38 -2.62
CA SER A 96 9.25 -13.14 -2.49
C SER A 96 9.95 -13.06 -1.13
N VAL A 97 9.24 -13.28 -0.03
CA VAL A 97 9.86 -13.14 1.29
C VAL A 97 10.80 -14.30 1.61
N LEU A 98 10.54 -15.50 1.09
CA LEU A 98 11.47 -16.61 1.16
C LEU A 98 12.76 -16.31 0.36
N GLY A 99 12.62 -15.75 -0.84
CA GLY A 99 13.75 -15.29 -1.64
C GLY A 99 14.59 -14.22 -0.94
N ARG A 100 13.94 -13.29 -0.21
CA ARG A 100 14.65 -12.31 0.64
C ARG A 100 15.45 -12.99 1.76
N ALA A 101 14.89 -14.03 2.40
CA ALA A 101 15.60 -14.82 3.42
C ALA A 101 16.85 -15.51 2.89
N LEU A 102 16.82 -15.92 1.62
CA LEU A 102 17.91 -16.65 0.95
C LEU A 102 18.87 -15.73 0.17
N ALA A 103 18.60 -14.43 0.12
CA ALA A 103 19.41 -13.49 -0.64
C ALA A 103 20.84 -13.38 -0.08
N VAL A 104 21.82 -13.41 -0.95
CA VAL A 104 23.25 -13.36 -0.60
C VAL A 104 23.93 -12.06 -1.00
N ASP A 105 23.28 -11.28 -1.85
CA ASP A 105 23.76 -10.00 -2.36
C ASP A 105 22.61 -9.05 -2.75
N TYR A 106 22.98 -7.86 -3.22
CA TYR A 106 22.03 -6.84 -3.67
C TYR A 106 21.07 -7.36 -4.76
N PHE A 107 21.60 -8.05 -5.79
CA PHE A 107 20.79 -8.45 -6.94
C PHE A 107 19.79 -9.54 -6.59
N THR A 108 20.19 -10.52 -5.80
CA THR A 108 19.30 -11.61 -5.35
C THR A 108 18.22 -11.06 -4.44
N PHE A 109 18.52 -10.08 -3.57
CA PHE A 109 17.53 -9.43 -2.73
C PHE A 109 16.57 -8.56 -3.55
N LEU A 110 17.10 -7.78 -4.51
CA LEU A 110 16.30 -6.95 -5.42
C LEU A 110 15.31 -7.80 -6.21
N LEU A 111 15.78 -8.89 -6.83
CA LEU A 111 14.92 -9.81 -7.58
C LEU A 111 13.83 -10.43 -6.69
N ALA A 112 14.18 -10.84 -5.48
CA ALA A 112 13.21 -11.37 -4.53
C ALA A 112 12.11 -10.34 -4.19
N VAL A 113 12.45 -9.06 -4.03
CA VAL A 113 11.48 -7.98 -3.82
C VAL A 113 10.66 -7.71 -5.08
N MET A 114 11.25 -7.79 -6.27
CA MET A 114 10.52 -7.63 -7.54
C MET A 114 9.43 -8.70 -7.73
N VAL A 115 9.65 -9.94 -7.26
CA VAL A 115 8.62 -11.01 -7.28
C VAL A 115 7.36 -10.59 -6.52
N PHE A 116 7.50 -9.84 -5.43
CA PHE A 116 6.34 -9.28 -4.72
C PHE A 116 5.50 -8.36 -5.62
N GLY A 117 6.15 -7.59 -6.49
CA GLY A 117 5.50 -6.71 -7.46
C GLY A 117 4.61 -7.43 -8.48
N LEU A 118 4.80 -8.74 -8.68
CA LEU A 118 3.91 -9.59 -9.49
C LEU A 118 2.69 -10.08 -8.68
N GLY A 119 2.89 -10.46 -7.41
CA GLY A 119 1.82 -10.97 -6.54
C GLY A 119 0.90 -9.86 -6.03
N GLY A 120 1.48 -8.67 -5.79
CA GLY A 120 0.79 -7.51 -5.22
C GLY A 120 -0.48 -7.10 -5.98
N PRO A 121 -0.41 -6.82 -7.29
CA PRO A 121 -1.56 -6.43 -8.10
C PRO A 121 -2.69 -7.45 -8.09
N ILE A 122 -2.37 -8.74 -8.04
CA ILE A 122 -3.36 -9.82 -7.99
C ILE A 122 -4.17 -9.73 -6.69
N ILE A 123 -3.50 -9.55 -5.56
CA ILE A 123 -4.15 -9.47 -4.24
C ILE A 123 -4.93 -8.16 -4.12
N SER A 124 -4.31 -7.02 -4.45
CA SER A 124 -4.92 -5.70 -4.28
C SER A 124 -6.12 -5.45 -5.18
N SER A 125 -6.20 -6.12 -6.34
CA SER A 125 -7.35 -6.07 -7.25
C SER A 125 -8.36 -7.17 -6.94
N GLY A 126 -7.89 -8.38 -6.59
CA GLY A 126 -8.73 -9.55 -6.38
C GLY A 126 -9.56 -9.49 -5.11
N ALA A 127 -8.99 -9.01 -4.00
CA ALA A 127 -9.70 -8.95 -2.73
C ALA A 127 -10.93 -8.00 -2.78
N PRO A 128 -10.81 -6.72 -3.22
CA PRO A 128 -11.98 -5.84 -3.32
C PRO A 128 -13.01 -6.34 -4.33
N LYS A 129 -12.59 -6.95 -5.45
CA LYS A 129 -13.50 -7.55 -6.42
C LYS A 129 -14.36 -8.63 -5.77
N MET A 130 -13.74 -9.58 -5.06
CA MET A 130 -14.48 -10.64 -4.38
C MET A 130 -15.40 -10.11 -3.28
N VAL A 131 -14.98 -9.10 -2.50
CA VAL A 131 -15.86 -8.46 -1.50
C VAL A 131 -17.07 -7.81 -2.18
N ALA A 132 -16.87 -7.14 -3.32
CA ALA A 132 -17.96 -6.51 -4.07
C ALA A 132 -18.96 -7.55 -4.66
N GLU A 133 -18.48 -8.73 -5.02
CA GLU A 133 -19.31 -9.84 -5.53
C GLU A 133 -20.12 -10.54 -4.41
N LEU A 134 -19.53 -10.64 -3.20
CA LEU A 134 -20.10 -11.41 -2.08
C LEU A 134 -21.05 -10.60 -1.19
N PHE A 135 -20.88 -9.28 -1.14
CA PHE A 135 -21.63 -8.40 -0.25
C PHE A 135 -22.36 -7.31 -1.01
N SER A 136 -23.55 -6.94 -0.56
CA SER A 136 -24.38 -5.88 -1.13
C SER A 136 -24.87 -4.90 -0.05
N GLY A 137 -25.34 -3.73 -0.47
CA GLY A 137 -25.90 -2.72 0.44
C GLY A 137 -24.92 -2.28 1.55
N SER A 138 -25.43 -2.07 2.76
CA SER A 138 -24.63 -1.64 3.92
C SER A 138 -23.56 -2.63 4.34
N GLN A 139 -23.79 -3.94 4.12
CA GLN A 139 -22.82 -4.98 4.46
C GLN A 139 -21.57 -4.94 3.57
N ARG A 140 -21.67 -4.45 2.31
CA ARG A 140 -20.50 -4.25 1.45
C ARG A 140 -19.54 -3.23 2.05
N GLY A 141 -20.07 -2.11 2.56
CA GLY A 141 -19.25 -1.08 3.23
C GLY A 141 -18.52 -1.63 4.45
N LEU A 142 -19.21 -2.42 5.29
CA LEU A 142 -18.59 -3.08 6.45
C LEU A 142 -17.50 -4.06 6.01
N ALA A 143 -17.79 -4.94 5.05
CA ALA A 143 -16.83 -5.93 4.56
C ALA A 143 -15.59 -5.28 3.92
N MET A 144 -15.78 -4.19 3.14
CA MET A 144 -14.69 -3.38 2.60
C MET A 144 -13.82 -2.79 3.72
N GLY A 145 -14.43 -2.24 4.77
CA GLY A 145 -13.70 -1.74 5.93
C GLY A 145 -12.90 -2.83 6.64
N VAL A 146 -13.51 -3.99 6.86
CA VAL A 146 -12.86 -5.13 7.56
C VAL A 146 -11.65 -5.62 6.76
N TYR A 147 -11.78 -5.93 5.47
CA TYR A 147 -10.63 -6.48 4.74
C TYR A 147 -9.47 -5.50 4.62
N MET A 148 -9.75 -4.19 4.54
CA MET A 148 -8.73 -3.14 4.50
C MET A 148 -7.92 -2.99 5.79
N THR A 149 -8.42 -3.49 6.93
CA THR A 149 -7.61 -3.53 8.18
C THR A 149 -6.49 -4.57 8.10
N GLY A 150 -6.62 -5.57 7.22
CA GLY A 150 -5.64 -6.66 7.08
C GLY A 150 -4.21 -6.16 6.84
N PRO A 151 -3.93 -5.42 5.77
CA PRO A 151 -2.57 -4.96 5.49
C PRO A 151 -2.03 -3.99 6.54
N ALA A 152 -2.89 -3.18 7.16
CA ALA A 152 -2.47 -2.28 8.23
C ALA A 152 -2.03 -3.07 9.47
N LEU A 153 -2.80 -4.08 9.89
CA LEU A 153 -2.45 -4.94 11.02
C LEU A 153 -1.24 -5.83 10.71
N GLY A 154 -1.12 -6.35 9.48
CA GLY A 154 0.07 -7.06 9.05
C GLY A 154 1.34 -6.20 9.17
N GLY A 155 1.28 -4.95 8.74
CA GLY A 155 2.37 -3.99 8.90
C GLY A 155 2.70 -3.67 10.37
N VAL A 156 1.68 -3.50 11.22
CA VAL A 156 1.86 -3.31 12.68
C VAL A 156 2.54 -4.52 13.30
N ILE A 157 2.14 -5.75 12.94
CA ILE A 157 2.76 -6.99 13.41
C ILE A 157 4.24 -7.04 13.00
N ALA A 158 4.56 -6.73 11.74
CA ALA A 158 5.94 -6.70 11.27
C ALA A 158 6.80 -5.68 12.06
N LEU A 159 6.30 -4.46 12.25
CA LEU A 159 7.03 -3.42 12.99
C LEU A 159 7.20 -3.74 14.46
N ALA A 160 6.13 -4.19 15.11
CA ALA A 160 6.12 -4.43 16.55
C ALA A 160 6.90 -5.68 16.93
N LEU A 161 6.73 -6.80 16.22
CA LEU A 161 7.24 -8.10 16.65
C LEU A 161 8.64 -8.43 16.13
N THR A 162 9.09 -7.81 15.04
CA THR A 162 10.40 -8.13 14.43
C THR A 162 11.54 -7.95 15.45
N ASN A 163 11.72 -6.74 15.98
CA ASN A 163 12.85 -6.43 16.84
C ASN A 163 12.59 -6.72 18.35
N SER A 164 11.31 -6.78 18.75
CA SER A 164 10.97 -7.01 20.16
C SER A 164 10.97 -8.49 20.54
N TRP A 165 10.64 -9.37 19.59
CA TRP A 165 10.44 -10.78 19.88
C TRP A 165 11.20 -11.70 18.93
N LEU A 166 11.05 -11.53 17.61
CA LEU A 166 11.62 -12.48 16.65
C LEU A 166 13.15 -12.39 16.55
N MET A 167 13.74 -11.19 16.50
CA MET A 167 15.18 -11.04 16.44
C MET A 167 15.87 -11.65 17.68
N PRO A 168 15.43 -11.35 18.93
CA PRO A 168 16.00 -12.01 20.11
C PRO A 168 15.78 -13.53 20.13
N LEU A 169 14.62 -14.02 19.71
CA LEU A 169 14.29 -15.45 19.70
C LEU A 169 15.12 -16.24 18.68
N LEU A 170 15.54 -15.59 17.60
CA LEU A 170 16.25 -16.19 16.46
C LEU A 170 17.73 -15.75 16.41
N ASP A 171 18.35 -15.55 17.57
CA ASP A 171 19.77 -15.21 17.71
C ASP A 171 20.22 -14.02 16.84
N MET A 172 19.37 -13.01 16.70
CA MET A 172 19.59 -11.81 15.88
C MET A 172 19.76 -12.10 14.38
N GLN A 173 19.30 -13.26 13.90
CA GLN A 173 19.38 -13.71 12.51
C GLN A 173 18.19 -13.20 11.70
N TRP A 174 18.33 -12.07 11.00
CA TRP A 174 17.27 -11.47 10.19
C TRP A 174 16.71 -12.41 9.10
N ARG A 175 17.52 -13.34 8.59
CA ARG A 175 17.10 -14.33 7.59
C ARG A 175 16.01 -15.26 8.13
N TRP A 176 16.16 -15.73 9.36
CA TRP A 176 15.14 -16.55 10.02
C TRP A 176 13.86 -15.78 10.29
N VAL A 177 13.98 -14.47 10.61
CA VAL A 177 12.79 -13.60 10.72
C VAL A 177 12.04 -13.53 9.39
N MET A 178 12.73 -13.33 8.27
CA MET A 178 12.11 -13.38 6.94
C MET A 178 11.51 -14.76 6.65
N GLY A 179 12.16 -15.85 7.09
CA GLY A 179 11.64 -17.22 7.03
C GLY A 179 10.32 -17.37 7.77
N VAL A 180 10.21 -16.83 9.00
CA VAL A 180 8.95 -16.82 9.78
C VAL A 180 7.85 -16.08 9.01
N TRP A 181 8.16 -14.92 8.44
CA TRP A 181 7.18 -14.18 7.65
C TRP A 181 6.78 -14.93 6.37
N ALA A 182 7.69 -15.70 5.75
CA ALA A 182 7.35 -16.57 4.63
C ALA A 182 6.37 -17.67 5.06
N VAL A 183 6.60 -18.29 6.21
CA VAL A 183 5.68 -19.30 6.78
C VAL A 183 4.31 -18.69 7.08
N CYS A 184 4.25 -17.48 7.63
CA CYS A 184 2.98 -16.77 7.86
C CYS A 184 2.22 -16.53 6.54
N ALA A 185 2.90 -16.10 5.48
CA ALA A 185 2.29 -15.91 4.17
C ALA A 185 1.82 -17.24 3.55
N LEU A 186 2.61 -18.30 3.66
CA LEU A 186 2.22 -19.64 3.21
C LEU A 186 1.00 -20.16 3.98
N LEU A 187 0.95 -19.99 5.30
CA LEU A 187 -0.20 -20.37 6.11
C LEU A 187 -1.45 -19.60 5.71
N ALA A 188 -1.36 -18.29 5.46
CA ALA A 188 -2.46 -17.51 4.92
C ALA A 188 -2.94 -18.07 3.57
N GLY A 189 -2.02 -18.49 2.70
CA GLY A 189 -2.31 -19.13 1.42
C GLY A 189 -3.00 -20.50 1.58
N VAL A 190 -2.53 -21.33 2.50
CA VAL A 190 -3.16 -22.64 2.81
C VAL A 190 -4.57 -22.46 3.37
N ILE A 191 -4.75 -21.54 4.32
CA ILE A 191 -6.07 -21.23 4.89
C ILE A 191 -7.00 -20.71 3.78
N TRP A 192 -6.51 -19.78 2.93
CA TRP A 192 -7.26 -19.31 1.77
C TRP A 192 -7.64 -20.45 0.83
N MET A 193 -6.70 -21.34 0.51
CA MET A 193 -6.96 -22.50 -0.33
C MET A 193 -8.11 -23.34 0.25
N VAL A 194 -8.07 -23.70 1.53
CA VAL A 194 -9.12 -24.49 2.18
C VAL A 194 -10.48 -23.77 2.13
N ILE A 195 -10.52 -22.49 2.52
CA ILE A 195 -11.75 -21.68 2.49
C ILE A 195 -12.30 -21.57 1.06
N ALA A 196 -11.43 -21.26 0.12
CA ALA A 196 -11.81 -21.08 -1.27
C ALA A 196 -12.32 -22.38 -1.91
N TRP A 197 -11.73 -23.54 -1.55
CA TRP A 197 -12.21 -24.83 -2.04
C TRP A 197 -13.57 -25.23 -1.43
N LEU A 198 -13.85 -24.83 -0.21
CA LEU A 198 -15.10 -25.16 0.47
C LEU A 198 -16.26 -24.24 0.07
N TYR A 199 -15.99 -22.93 -0.14
CA TYR A 199 -17.03 -21.90 -0.20
C TYR A 199 -17.06 -21.08 -1.50
N VAL A 200 -15.96 -21.01 -2.28
CA VAL A 200 -15.94 -20.22 -3.52
C VAL A 200 -16.20 -21.13 -4.72
N PRO A 201 -17.25 -20.90 -5.52
CA PRO A 201 -17.50 -21.66 -6.73
C PRO A 201 -16.33 -21.55 -7.71
N ALA A 202 -16.09 -22.60 -8.50
CA ALA A 202 -15.14 -22.51 -9.60
C ALA A 202 -15.61 -21.43 -10.59
N ALA A 203 -14.67 -20.62 -11.07
CA ALA A 203 -14.98 -19.59 -12.04
C ALA A 203 -15.52 -20.20 -13.33
N THR A 204 -16.69 -19.77 -13.77
CA THR A 204 -17.11 -19.97 -15.15
C THR A 204 -16.44 -18.90 -16.00
N PRO A 205 -15.71 -19.26 -17.08
CA PRO A 205 -15.10 -18.28 -17.97
C PRO A 205 -16.19 -17.33 -18.51
N VAL A 206 -16.13 -16.07 -18.12
CA VAL A 206 -17.02 -15.05 -18.68
C VAL A 206 -16.42 -14.66 -20.04
N ALA A 207 -17.10 -15.04 -21.13
CA ALA A 207 -16.78 -14.56 -22.45
C ALA A 207 -17.06 -13.04 -22.50
N THR A 208 -16.00 -12.25 -22.39
CA THR A 208 -16.09 -10.78 -22.51
C THR A 208 -16.09 -10.39 -23.98
N ASN A 209 -17.25 -10.50 -24.64
CA ASN A 209 -17.47 -10.05 -26.03
C ASN A 209 -18.05 -8.62 -26.13
N ALA A 210 -18.00 -7.82 -25.09
CA ALA A 210 -18.36 -6.41 -25.19
C ALA A 210 -17.17 -5.61 -25.76
N ALA A 211 -17.37 -4.99 -26.92
CA ALA A 211 -16.44 -3.99 -27.46
C ALA A 211 -16.29 -2.85 -26.42
N ARG A 212 -15.25 -2.92 -25.61
CA ARG A 212 -14.91 -1.83 -24.68
C ARG A 212 -14.39 -0.66 -25.51
N PRO A 213 -14.84 0.59 -25.27
CA PRO A 213 -14.23 1.76 -25.90
C PRO A 213 -12.71 1.69 -25.70
N SER A 214 -11.94 2.16 -26.69
CA SER A 214 -10.49 2.12 -26.63
C SER A 214 -10.00 2.81 -25.34
N GLN A 215 -9.49 2.02 -24.41
CA GLN A 215 -8.97 2.53 -23.12
C GLN A 215 -7.89 3.59 -23.38
N LEU A 216 -7.08 3.40 -24.43
CA LEU A 216 -6.05 4.33 -24.83
C LEU A 216 -6.61 5.70 -25.25
N ALA A 217 -7.70 5.71 -26.02
CA ALA A 217 -8.35 6.98 -26.41
C ALA A 217 -8.88 7.71 -25.16
N THR A 218 -9.53 6.99 -24.24
CA THR A 218 -10.00 7.57 -22.98
C THR A 218 -8.84 8.12 -22.13
N MET A 219 -7.71 7.39 -22.03
CA MET A 219 -6.52 7.85 -21.33
C MET A 219 -5.96 9.15 -21.94
N LEU A 220 -5.87 9.21 -23.26
CA LEU A 220 -5.39 10.41 -23.95
C LEU A 220 -6.31 11.63 -23.78
N GLU A 221 -7.61 11.43 -23.72
CA GLU A 221 -8.57 12.48 -23.40
C GLU A 221 -8.41 12.97 -21.95
N LEU A 222 -8.33 12.05 -20.99
CA LEU A 222 -8.20 12.37 -19.57
C LEU A 222 -6.88 13.09 -19.25
N VAL A 223 -5.75 12.67 -19.86
CA VAL A 223 -4.45 13.34 -19.66
C VAL A 223 -4.47 14.79 -20.17
N ARG A 224 -5.33 15.14 -21.11
CA ARG A 224 -5.46 16.53 -21.59
C ARG A 224 -6.21 17.44 -20.62
N MET A 225 -6.92 16.88 -19.64
CA MET A 225 -7.63 17.67 -18.64
C MET A 225 -6.65 18.25 -17.60
N PRO A 226 -6.54 19.59 -17.43
CA PRO A 226 -5.58 20.18 -16.49
C PRO A 226 -5.76 19.71 -15.03
N ALA A 227 -7.01 19.52 -14.58
CA ALA A 227 -7.31 19.03 -13.26
C ALA A 227 -6.81 17.58 -13.05
N VAL A 228 -6.89 16.73 -14.09
CA VAL A 228 -6.35 15.37 -14.05
C VAL A 228 -4.83 15.40 -13.97
N GLN A 229 -4.16 16.24 -14.77
CA GLN A 229 -2.70 16.39 -14.72
C GLN A 229 -2.21 16.76 -13.31
N VAL A 230 -2.88 17.74 -12.68
CA VAL A 230 -2.55 18.15 -11.31
C VAL A 230 -2.74 16.99 -10.33
N LEU A 231 -3.84 16.23 -10.44
CA LEU A 231 -4.11 15.08 -9.58
C LEU A 231 -3.09 13.95 -9.78
N LEU A 232 -2.63 13.68 -11.01
CA LEU A 232 -1.59 12.69 -11.28
C LEU A 232 -0.24 13.09 -10.64
N VAL A 233 0.15 14.36 -10.77
CA VAL A 233 1.36 14.89 -10.11
C VAL A 233 1.22 14.84 -8.58
N MET A 234 0.07 15.23 -8.05
CA MET A 234 -0.19 15.15 -6.61
C MET A 234 -0.16 13.70 -6.10
N SER A 235 -0.70 12.73 -6.86
CA SER A 235 -0.65 11.32 -6.47
C SER A 235 0.79 10.80 -6.37
N THR A 236 1.65 11.18 -7.32
CA THR A 236 3.10 10.89 -7.26
C THR A 236 3.72 11.46 -5.99
N GLY A 237 3.46 12.73 -5.67
CA GLY A 237 3.98 13.37 -4.45
C GLY A 237 3.48 12.72 -3.15
N VAL A 238 2.21 12.32 -3.11
CA VAL A 238 1.63 11.63 -1.94
C VAL A 238 2.29 10.27 -1.72
N PHE A 239 2.51 9.48 -2.78
CA PHE A 239 3.17 8.18 -2.65
C PHE A 239 4.64 8.30 -2.32
N LEU A 240 5.33 9.31 -2.88
CA LEU A 240 6.71 9.62 -2.53
C LEU A 240 6.85 9.91 -1.03
N PHE A 241 5.98 10.75 -0.48
CA PHE A 241 5.92 11.04 0.95
C PHE A 241 5.58 9.78 1.77
N ASN A 242 4.53 9.06 1.39
CA ASN A 242 4.04 7.91 2.14
C ASN A 242 5.02 6.75 2.14
N HIS A 243 5.50 6.32 0.98
CA HIS A 243 6.42 5.19 0.87
C HIS A 243 7.82 5.56 1.37
N GLY A 244 8.26 6.80 1.13
CA GLY A 244 9.51 7.30 1.68
C GLY A 244 9.54 7.17 3.20
N LEU A 245 8.63 7.85 3.90
CA LEU A 245 8.59 7.79 5.36
C LEU A 245 8.26 6.40 5.90
N ASN A 246 7.31 5.68 5.30
CA ASN A 246 6.92 4.37 5.82
C ASN A 246 8.07 3.36 5.81
N ASN A 247 8.90 3.37 4.78
CA ASN A 247 10.02 2.45 4.67
C ASN A 247 11.21 2.84 5.57
N TRP A 248 11.43 4.14 5.76
CA TRP A 248 12.59 4.64 6.50
C TRP A 248 12.30 5.07 7.94
N LEU A 249 11.01 5.04 8.38
CA LEU A 249 10.63 5.57 9.70
C LEU A 249 11.36 4.87 10.85
N VAL A 250 11.49 3.54 10.82
CA VAL A 250 12.20 2.80 11.87
C VAL A 250 13.66 3.24 11.93
N GLU A 251 14.31 3.38 10.78
CA GLU A 251 15.73 3.78 10.73
C GLU A 251 15.91 5.26 11.10
N LEU A 252 14.98 6.13 10.72
CA LEU A 252 14.96 7.53 11.16
C LEU A 252 14.88 7.62 12.69
N LEU A 253 13.99 6.87 13.33
CA LEU A 253 13.85 6.84 14.79
C LEU A 253 15.09 6.24 15.47
N ARG A 254 15.70 5.22 14.87
CA ARG A 254 16.98 4.65 15.36
C ARG A 254 18.14 5.60 15.23
N HIS A 255 18.24 6.30 14.11
CA HIS A 255 19.25 7.35 13.90
C HIS A 255 19.12 8.47 14.94
N GLY A 256 17.90 8.74 15.38
CA GLY A 256 17.59 9.62 16.52
C GLY A 256 17.90 9.06 17.90
N GLY A 257 18.53 7.88 18.01
CA GLY A 257 19.00 7.31 19.29
C GLY A 257 18.06 6.27 19.90
N MET A 258 16.94 5.92 19.27
CA MET A 258 16.04 4.87 19.78
C MET A 258 16.64 3.48 19.55
N SER A 259 16.40 2.56 20.49
CA SER A 259 16.65 1.13 20.27
C SER A 259 15.79 0.61 19.12
N ALA A 260 16.24 -0.46 18.45
CA ALA A 260 15.48 -1.08 17.35
C ALA A 260 14.07 -1.50 17.80
N THR A 261 13.91 -2.03 19.00
CA THR A 261 12.63 -2.41 19.59
C THR A 261 11.72 -1.20 19.80
N THR A 262 12.23 -0.14 20.43
CA THR A 262 11.47 1.08 20.70
C THR A 262 11.05 1.75 19.38
N ALA A 263 11.96 1.89 18.42
CA ALA A 263 11.68 2.45 17.11
C ALA A 263 10.59 1.67 16.36
N GLY A 264 10.62 0.32 16.44
CA GLY A 264 9.58 -0.54 15.87
C GLY A 264 8.20 -0.25 16.45
N TYR A 265 8.09 -0.13 17.78
CA TYR A 265 6.81 0.21 18.44
C TYR A 265 6.33 1.61 18.05
N TRP A 266 7.18 2.61 18.09
CA TRP A 266 6.82 3.99 17.73
C TRP A 266 6.41 4.09 16.25
N ALA A 267 7.03 3.34 15.36
CA ALA A 267 6.68 3.30 13.94
C ALA A 267 5.29 2.67 13.66
N THR A 268 4.68 1.98 14.63
CA THR A 268 3.29 1.51 14.50
C THR A 268 2.27 2.63 14.64
N LEU A 269 2.60 3.69 15.40
CA LEU A 269 1.67 4.76 15.76
C LEU A 269 1.00 5.44 14.56
N PRO A 270 1.75 5.84 13.50
CA PRO A 270 1.12 6.41 12.30
C PRO A 270 0.14 5.46 11.61
N THR A 271 0.42 4.15 11.65
CA THR A 271 -0.47 3.15 11.04
C THR A 271 -1.77 3.02 11.85
N LEU A 272 -1.68 2.97 13.18
CA LEU A 272 -2.86 2.90 14.06
C LEU A 272 -3.74 4.15 13.93
N VAL A 273 -3.13 5.33 13.94
CA VAL A 273 -3.84 6.59 13.69
C VAL A 273 -4.46 6.60 12.30
N GLY A 274 -3.73 6.10 11.31
CA GLY A 274 -4.19 6.01 9.93
C GLY A 274 -5.43 5.14 9.76
N ILE A 275 -5.55 4.03 10.49
CA ILE A 275 -6.76 3.18 10.48
C ILE A 275 -7.98 4.01 10.88
N VAL A 276 -7.90 4.72 12.00
CA VAL A 276 -9.01 5.57 12.49
C VAL A 276 -9.29 6.71 11.52
N ALA A 277 -8.25 7.40 11.06
CA ALA A 277 -8.37 8.53 10.13
C ALA A 277 -9.02 8.14 8.81
N SER A 278 -8.67 6.98 8.25
CA SER A 278 -9.22 6.47 6.98
C SER A 278 -10.71 6.13 7.06
N LEU A 279 -11.24 5.87 8.24
CA LEU A 279 -12.66 5.61 8.47
C LEU A 279 -13.47 6.91 8.63
N VAL A 280 -12.86 7.97 9.18
CA VAL A 280 -13.56 9.20 9.57
C VAL A 280 -13.41 10.29 8.51
N LEU A 281 -12.16 10.61 8.13
CA LEU A 281 -11.89 11.82 7.33
C LEU A 281 -12.47 11.80 5.91
N PRO A 282 -12.51 10.67 5.17
CA PRO A 282 -13.15 10.66 3.84
C PRO A 282 -14.65 10.97 3.90
N ARG A 283 -15.34 10.59 4.99
CA ARG A 283 -16.77 10.90 5.20
C ARG A 283 -17.03 12.39 5.42
N LEU A 284 -16.04 13.10 5.97
CA LEU A 284 -16.10 14.55 6.19
C LEU A 284 -15.72 15.35 4.93
N ALA A 285 -15.08 14.70 3.94
CA ALA A 285 -14.62 15.30 2.69
C ALA A 285 -15.78 15.48 1.68
N THR A 286 -16.88 16.12 2.11
CA THR A 286 -17.97 16.52 1.21
C THR A 286 -17.48 17.47 0.12
N PRO A 287 -18.18 17.63 -1.02
CA PRO A 287 -17.77 18.54 -2.09
C PRO A 287 -17.35 19.93 -1.61
N GLU A 288 -18.06 20.49 -0.61
CA GLU A 288 -17.80 21.83 -0.05
C GLU A 288 -16.55 21.88 0.83
N ARG A 289 -16.24 20.79 1.55
CA ARG A 289 -15.15 20.74 2.55
C ARG A 289 -13.88 20.04 2.02
N ARG A 290 -13.97 19.38 0.89
CA ARG A 290 -12.91 18.54 0.32
C ARG A 290 -11.56 19.25 0.20
N PHE A 291 -11.52 20.45 -0.39
CA PHE A 291 -10.28 21.21 -0.56
C PHE A 291 -9.74 21.75 0.76
N LEU A 292 -10.61 22.02 1.75
CA LEU A 292 -10.17 22.39 3.10
C LEU A 292 -9.48 21.19 3.77
N ILE A 293 -10.08 20.01 3.68
CA ILE A 293 -9.51 18.77 4.25
C ILE A 293 -8.21 18.41 3.54
N LEU A 294 -8.15 18.46 2.21
CA LEU A 294 -6.91 18.23 1.45
C LEU A 294 -5.81 19.21 1.89
N GLY A 295 -6.11 20.48 1.99
CA GLY A 295 -5.16 21.50 2.47
C GLY A 295 -4.66 21.22 3.88
N ALA A 296 -5.57 20.88 4.79
CA ALA A 296 -5.21 20.51 6.18
C ALA A 296 -4.32 19.27 6.24
N LEU A 297 -4.57 18.27 5.41
CA LEU A 297 -3.74 17.06 5.31
C LEU A 297 -2.37 17.34 4.70
N CYS A 298 -2.25 18.24 3.72
CA CYS A 298 -0.96 18.68 3.19
C CYS A 298 -0.15 19.45 4.26
N ILE A 299 -0.80 20.28 5.06
CA ILE A 299 -0.17 20.96 6.21
C ILE A 299 0.24 19.93 7.26
N ALA A 300 -0.58 18.92 7.54
CA ALA A 300 -0.21 17.83 8.45
C ALA A 300 1.03 17.07 7.95
N ALA A 301 1.15 16.81 6.65
CA ALA A 301 2.33 16.19 6.06
C ALA A 301 3.58 17.09 6.22
N LEU A 302 3.44 18.39 6.03
CA LEU A 302 4.53 19.36 6.24
C LEU A 302 4.95 19.42 7.72
N LEU A 303 3.98 19.50 8.63
CA LEU A 303 4.25 19.49 10.08
C LEU A 303 4.92 18.18 10.51
N ALA A 304 4.54 17.02 9.94
CA ALA A 304 5.22 15.76 10.20
C ALA A 304 6.72 15.84 9.86
N CYS A 305 7.08 16.40 8.70
CA CYS A 305 8.47 16.55 8.29
C CYS A 305 9.27 17.47 9.23
N VAL A 306 8.63 18.45 9.84
CA VAL A 306 9.26 19.35 10.82
C VAL A 306 9.40 18.67 12.19
N LEU A 307 8.32 18.06 12.67
CA LEU A 307 8.25 17.49 14.03
C LEU A 307 9.07 16.21 14.19
N LEU A 308 9.22 15.41 13.13
CA LEU A 308 10.02 14.18 13.15
C LEU A 308 11.55 14.43 13.29
N ARG A 309 12.01 15.67 13.27
CA ARG A 309 13.42 16.04 13.54
C ARG A 309 13.75 16.07 15.03
N PHE A 310 12.74 16.28 15.86
CA PHE A 310 12.91 16.38 17.29
C PHE A 310 12.96 15.00 17.93
N GLN A 311 13.86 14.84 18.92
CA GLN A 311 13.98 13.61 19.69
C GLN A 311 13.13 13.65 20.97
N ASP A 312 12.65 14.84 21.34
CA ASP A 312 11.78 15.01 22.51
C ASP A 312 10.44 14.29 22.30
N PRO A 313 9.93 13.58 23.32
CA PRO A 313 8.73 12.75 23.18
C PRO A 313 7.49 13.50 22.69
N VAL A 314 7.29 14.76 23.10
CA VAL A 314 6.08 15.53 22.75
C VAL A 314 6.04 15.89 21.27
N PRO A 315 7.03 16.62 20.69
CA PRO A 315 7.02 16.94 19.27
C PRO A 315 7.10 15.69 18.38
N LEU A 316 7.87 14.67 18.79
CA LEU A 316 7.96 13.42 18.04
C LEU A 316 6.61 12.71 17.97
N THR A 317 5.92 12.56 19.12
CA THR A 317 4.56 11.96 19.13
C THR A 317 3.61 12.74 18.24
N ALA A 318 3.60 14.08 18.35
CA ALA A 318 2.77 14.92 17.49
C ALA A 318 3.10 14.72 15.99
N GLY A 319 4.39 14.61 15.65
CA GLY A 319 4.85 14.33 14.29
C GLY A 319 4.34 13.01 13.75
N LEU A 320 4.41 11.93 14.54
CA LEU A 320 3.88 10.61 14.17
C LEU A 320 2.35 10.60 14.02
N LEU A 321 1.63 11.33 14.90
CA LEU A 321 0.18 11.44 14.82
C LEU A 321 -0.24 12.16 13.53
N VAL A 322 0.33 13.32 13.22
CA VAL A 322 -0.03 14.08 12.01
C VAL A 322 0.44 13.38 10.73
N GLN A 323 1.58 12.64 10.78
CA GLN A 323 1.99 11.77 9.69
C GLN A 323 0.96 10.69 9.41
N GLY A 324 0.43 10.04 10.46
CA GLY A 324 -0.59 9.00 10.34
C GLY A 324 -1.89 9.54 9.70
N LEU A 325 -2.33 10.74 10.09
CA LEU A 325 -3.48 11.42 9.50
C LEU A 325 -3.26 11.69 8.00
N ALA A 326 -2.12 12.29 7.64
CA ALA A 326 -1.80 12.62 6.25
C ALA A 326 -1.66 11.36 5.39
N ARG A 327 -0.88 10.37 5.84
CA ARG A 327 -0.57 9.13 5.12
C ARG A 327 -1.83 8.36 4.71
N ALA A 328 -2.76 8.18 5.61
CA ALA A 328 -3.91 7.31 5.37
C ALA A 328 -5.00 7.99 4.53
N THR A 329 -5.07 9.31 4.55
CA THR A 329 -6.25 10.03 4.06
C THR A 329 -5.99 10.84 2.79
N LEU A 330 -4.77 11.38 2.57
CA LEU A 330 -4.45 12.18 1.38
C LEU A 330 -4.82 11.44 0.10
N MET A 331 -4.39 10.19 -0.02
CA MET A 331 -4.66 9.34 -1.19
C MET A 331 -6.15 9.16 -1.42
N THR A 332 -6.90 8.81 -0.36
CA THR A 332 -8.34 8.54 -0.43
C THR A 332 -9.12 9.79 -0.86
N VAL A 333 -8.76 10.95 -0.33
CA VAL A 333 -9.45 12.20 -0.69
C VAL A 333 -9.06 12.68 -2.08
N LEU A 334 -7.82 12.45 -2.53
CA LEU A 334 -7.41 12.76 -3.91
C LEU A 334 -8.12 11.91 -4.94
N ILE A 335 -8.22 10.58 -4.72
CA ILE A 335 -8.92 9.71 -5.67
C ILE A 335 -10.44 9.99 -5.68
N LEU A 336 -11.03 10.31 -4.53
CA LEU A 336 -12.42 10.78 -4.46
C LEU A 336 -12.60 12.06 -5.28
N THR A 337 -11.65 12.99 -5.18
CA THR A 337 -11.67 14.23 -5.96
C THR A 337 -11.58 13.94 -7.46
N LEU A 338 -10.74 12.99 -7.87
CA LEU A 338 -10.59 12.58 -9.26
C LEU A 338 -11.88 12.03 -9.85
N VAL A 339 -12.49 11.04 -9.18
CA VAL A 339 -13.67 10.33 -9.74
C VAL A 339 -14.91 11.22 -9.79
N GLU A 340 -14.95 12.26 -8.97
CA GLU A 340 -16.05 13.23 -8.95
C GLU A 340 -15.78 14.48 -9.80
N LEU A 341 -14.65 14.54 -10.55
CA LEU A 341 -14.42 15.63 -11.50
C LEU A 341 -15.47 15.61 -12.62
N PRO A 342 -15.99 16.80 -13.01
CA PRO A 342 -16.84 16.92 -14.20
C PRO A 342 -16.15 16.32 -15.44
N GLY A 343 -16.86 15.49 -16.19
CA GLY A 343 -16.36 14.84 -17.40
C GLY A 343 -15.70 13.47 -17.17
N ILE A 344 -15.50 12.99 -15.94
CA ILE A 344 -15.02 11.63 -15.67
C ILE A 344 -16.22 10.67 -15.62
N GLY A 345 -17.16 10.85 -14.71
CA GLY A 345 -18.34 10.01 -14.55
C GLY A 345 -18.00 8.52 -14.28
N GLU A 346 -19.04 7.71 -14.08
CA GLU A 346 -18.86 6.27 -13.75
C GLU A 346 -18.14 5.48 -14.87
N ALA A 347 -18.39 5.82 -16.13
CA ALA A 347 -17.85 5.10 -17.29
C ALA A 347 -16.32 5.26 -17.43
N ARG A 348 -15.75 6.38 -16.98
CA ARG A 348 -14.33 6.70 -17.11
C ARG A 348 -13.58 6.56 -15.79
N ALA A 349 -14.28 6.42 -14.66
CA ALA A 349 -13.69 6.35 -13.31
C ALA A 349 -12.64 5.23 -13.18
N GLY A 350 -12.86 4.08 -13.82
CA GLY A 350 -11.90 2.97 -13.80
C GLY A 350 -10.58 3.31 -14.48
N VAL A 351 -10.63 3.93 -15.67
CA VAL A 351 -9.42 4.35 -16.41
C VAL A 351 -8.70 5.46 -15.65
N ALA A 352 -9.44 6.46 -15.16
CA ALA A 352 -8.91 7.58 -14.38
C ALA A 352 -8.19 7.08 -13.12
N SER A 353 -8.80 6.16 -12.38
CA SER A 353 -8.20 5.54 -11.18
C SER A 353 -6.94 4.73 -11.53
N GLY A 354 -6.96 3.98 -12.63
CA GLY A 354 -5.78 3.25 -13.11
C GLY A 354 -4.60 4.18 -13.40
N MET A 355 -4.85 5.28 -14.11
CA MET A 355 -3.84 6.31 -14.39
C MET A 355 -3.30 6.95 -13.09
N PHE A 356 -4.19 7.24 -12.15
CA PHE A 356 -3.86 7.83 -10.85
C PHE A 356 -2.94 6.93 -10.04
N PHE A 357 -3.25 5.63 -9.93
CA PHE A 357 -2.39 4.68 -9.21
C PHE A 357 -1.07 4.44 -9.95
N SER A 358 -1.06 4.36 -11.28
CA SER A 358 0.18 4.22 -12.05
C SER A 358 1.12 5.41 -11.84
N ALA A 359 0.60 6.65 -11.82
CA ALA A 359 1.37 7.83 -11.51
C ALA A 359 1.84 7.83 -10.04
N ALA A 360 0.98 7.42 -9.11
CA ALA A 360 1.30 7.31 -7.70
C ALA A 360 2.48 6.36 -7.43
N GLU A 361 2.51 5.20 -8.08
CA GLU A 361 3.58 4.22 -7.89
C GLU A 361 4.96 4.71 -8.35
N ILE A 362 5.04 5.69 -9.25
CA ILE A 362 6.31 6.38 -9.56
C ILE A 362 6.85 7.03 -8.28
N GLY A 363 5.98 7.70 -7.52
CA GLY A 363 6.34 8.25 -6.21
C GLY A 363 6.72 7.15 -5.20
N GLY A 364 6.04 6.00 -5.28
CA GLY A 364 6.34 4.82 -4.46
C GLY A 364 7.77 4.30 -4.66
N VAL A 365 8.28 4.35 -5.91
CA VAL A 365 9.69 4.04 -6.24
C VAL A 365 10.63 5.14 -5.76
N LEU A 366 10.30 6.39 -6.10
CA LEU A 366 11.19 7.54 -5.86
C LEU A 366 11.33 7.89 -4.37
N GLY A 367 10.31 7.62 -3.55
CA GLY A 367 10.32 7.95 -2.12
C GLY A 367 11.43 7.22 -1.37
N PRO A 368 11.40 5.87 -1.29
CA PRO A 368 12.42 5.11 -0.59
C PRO A 368 13.83 5.30 -1.19
N LEU A 369 13.95 5.30 -2.52
CA LEU A 369 15.21 5.51 -3.22
C LEU A 369 15.78 6.90 -2.93
N GLY A 370 14.97 7.96 -3.04
CA GLY A 370 15.41 9.34 -2.84
C GLY A 370 15.90 9.59 -1.41
N ILE A 371 15.21 9.03 -0.40
CA ILE A 371 15.65 9.12 1.00
C ILE A 371 16.99 8.42 1.18
N GLY A 372 17.17 7.21 0.63
CA GLY A 372 18.44 6.49 0.70
C GLY A 372 19.60 7.25 0.06
N VAL A 373 19.40 7.82 -1.13
CA VAL A 373 20.41 8.66 -1.81
C VAL A 373 20.78 9.88 -0.96
N MET A 374 19.76 10.59 -0.44
CA MET A 374 19.99 11.78 0.38
C MET A 374 20.72 11.45 1.67
N PHE A 375 20.42 10.31 2.28
CA PHE A 375 21.12 9.85 3.47
C PHE A 375 22.59 9.56 3.17
N ASP A 376 22.91 8.82 2.12
CA ASP A 376 24.29 8.51 1.73
C ASP A 376 25.11 9.78 1.40
N LEU A 377 24.44 10.84 0.87
CA LEU A 377 25.09 12.12 0.54
C LEU A 377 25.28 13.03 1.76
N SER A 378 24.37 13.01 2.73
CA SER A 378 24.35 13.98 3.84
C SER A 378 24.70 13.40 5.21
N GLY A 379 24.74 12.07 5.33
CA GLY A 379 25.01 11.35 6.58
C GLY A 379 23.85 11.33 7.58
N GLY A 380 22.62 11.73 7.14
CA GLY A 380 21.47 11.79 8.04
C GLY A 380 20.15 12.00 7.30
N PHE A 381 19.03 12.05 8.06
CA PHE A 381 17.68 12.19 7.50
C PHE A 381 17.20 13.63 7.30
N ASP A 382 17.94 14.65 7.76
CA ASP A 382 17.51 16.04 7.69
C ASP A 382 17.29 16.52 6.25
N SER A 383 18.21 16.18 5.35
CA SER A 383 18.06 16.47 3.91
C SER A 383 16.83 15.82 3.31
N SER A 384 16.56 14.57 3.68
CA SER A 384 15.38 13.82 3.26
C SER A 384 14.08 14.44 3.79
N LEU A 385 14.06 14.84 5.07
CA LEU A 385 12.91 15.52 5.67
C LEU A 385 12.69 16.91 5.05
N ASN A 386 13.75 17.63 4.65
CA ASN A 386 13.65 18.89 3.89
C ASN A 386 13.00 18.65 2.52
N ALA A 387 13.45 17.63 1.78
CA ALA A 387 12.89 17.30 0.48
C ALA A 387 11.41 16.89 0.59
N LEU A 388 11.05 16.09 1.60
CA LEU A 388 9.65 15.72 1.86
C LEU A 388 8.80 16.93 2.26
N ALA A 389 9.36 17.90 3.01
CA ALA A 389 8.68 19.15 3.34
C ALA A 389 8.42 20.00 2.09
N VAL A 390 9.37 20.05 1.14
CA VAL A 390 9.17 20.68 -0.18
C VAL A 390 8.03 19.96 -0.94
N VAL A 391 8.04 18.63 -0.98
CA VAL A 391 6.94 17.84 -1.60
C VAL A 391 5.60 18.15 -0.95
N ALA A 392 5.52 18.18 0.37
CA ALA A 392 4.28 18.53 1.10
C ALA A 392 3.81 19.96 0.78
N SER A 393 4.73 20.91 0.64
CA SER A 393 4.44 22.30 0.25
C SER A 393 3.92 22.38 -1.20
N LEU A 394 4.51 21.60 -2.11
CA LEU A 394 4.03 21.48 -3.49
C LEU A 394 2.64 20.83 -3.57
N LEU A 395 2.35 19.85 -2.70
CA LEU A 395 1.03 19.26 -2.58
C LEU A 395 -0.01 20.30 -2.09
N ALA A 396 0.35 21.16 -1.13
CA ALA A 396 -0.52 22.23 -0.67
C ALA A 396 -0.78 23.26 -1.79
N LEU A 397 0.23 23.62 -2.58
CA LEU A 397 0.07 24.45 -3.76
C LEU A 397 -0.82 23.79 -4.80
N GLY A 398 -0.60 22.50 -5.07
CA GLY A 398 -1.42 21.68 -5.97
C GLY A 398 -2.89 21.68 -5.56
N CYS A 399 -3.18 21.62 -4.25
CA CYS A 399 -4.54 21.72 -3.72
C CYS A 399 -5.20 23.08 -4.06
N VAL A 400 -4.45 24.19 -3.96
CA VAL A 400 -4.95 25.53 -4.34
C VAL A 400 -5.21 25.62 -5.85
N VAL A 401 -4.30 25.09 -6.66
CA VAL A 401 -4.46 25.07 -8.13
C VAL A 401 -5.67 24.21 -8.51
N LEU A 402 -5.79 23.02 -7.93
CA LEU A 402 -6.90 22.11 -8.19
C LEU A 402 -8.26 22.74 -7.82
N LYS A 403 -8.33 23.45 -6.68
CA LYS A 403 -9.54 24.19 -6.27
C LYS A 403 -9.93 25.25 -7.30
N ARG A 404 -8.95 25.97 -7.87
CA ARG A 404 -9.21 26.98 -8.91
C ARG A 404 -9.72 26.33 -10.21
N LEU A 405 -9.12 25.22 -10.62
CA LEU A 405 -9.51 24.50 -11.84
C LEU A 405 -10.91 23.87 -11.69
N ALA A 406 -11.25 23.33 -10.52
CA ALA A 406 -12.57 22.75 -10.25
C ALA A 406 -13.70 23.80 -10.20
N ASN A 407 -13.38 25.04 -9.83
CA ASN A 407 -14.34 26.15 -9.76
C ASN A 407 -14.37 27.01 -11.04
N ALA A 408 -13.51 26.71 -12.04
CA ALA A 408 -13.52 27.45 -13.29
C ALA A 408 -14.78 27.11 -14.12
N PRO A 409 -15.48 28.11 -14.70
CA PRO A 409 -16.61 27.83 -15.59
C PRO A 409 -16.13 26.99 -16.76
N GLN A 410 -16.85 25.90 -17.02
CA GLN A 410 -16.58 25.04 -18.20
C GLN A 410 -16.82 25.89 -19.47
N ARG A 411 -15.72 26.16 -20.20
CA ARG A 411 -15.77 26.77 -21.54
C ARG A 411 -16.05 25.74 -22.61
#